data_6951d4f630599a4891e3386d368c6a98
#
_entry.id   6951d4f630599a4891e3386d368c6a98
#
_cell.length_a   1.000
_cell.length_b   1.000
_cell.length_c   1.000
_cell.angle_alpha   90.00
_cell.angle_beta   90.00
_cell.angle_gamma   90.00
#
_symmetry.space_group_name_H-M   'P 1'
#
loop_
_entity.id
_entity.type
_entity.pdbx_description
1 polymer ?
#
loop_
_entity_poly.entity_id
_entity_poly.type
_entity_poly.pdbx_seq_one_letter_code
_entity_poly.pdbx_strand_id
1 'polypeptide(L)' 'MIVFNLVCLECEYPFEGWFDNTKAFNIQRKKKFINCPNCESSNVSKTLVAP' A
#
# COMPACT_ATOMS: atom_id res chain seq x y z
N MET A 1 -2.43 10.67 11.50
CA MET A 1 -1.81 9.79 10.51
C MET A 1 -1.94 8.35 10.95
N ILE A 2 -2.18 7.47 10.00
CA ILE A 2 -2.29 6.03 10.26
C ILE A 2 -1.33 5.28 9.34
N VAL A 3 -0.90 4.11 9.80
CA VAL A 3 -0.04 3.25 9.01
C VAL A 3 -0.83 2.04 8.54
N PHE A 4 -0.67 1.70 7.26
CA PHE A 4 -1.25 0.49 6.70
C PHE A 4 -0.15 -0.47 6.30
N ASN A 5 -0.36 -1.74 6.56
CA ASN A 5 0.52 -2.79 6.06
C ASN A 5 0.10 -3.12 4.63
N LEU A 6 1.02 -2.99 3.71
CA LEU A 6 0.75 -3.18 2.29
C LEU A 6 1.60 -4.31 1.74
N VAL A 7 1.20 -4.83 0.60
CA VAL A 7 1.96 -5.85 -0.09
C VAL A 7 1.87 -5.61 -1.59
N CYS A 8 2.98 -5.78 -2.26
CA CYS A 8 3.01 -5.72 -3.71
C CYS A 8 2.40 -6.99 -4.28
N LEU A 9 1.50 -6.85 -5.26
CA LEU A 9 0.88 -8.01 -5.89
C LEU A 9 1.74 -8.61 -7.00
N GLU A 10 2.83 -7.93 -7.36
CA GLU A 10 3.74 -8.41 -8.40
C GLU A 10 4.88 -9.23 -7.81
N CYS A 11 5.55 -8.69 -6.81
CA CYS A 11 6.71 -9.36 -6.22
C CYS A 11 6.44 -9.84 -4.79
N GLU A 12 5.24 -9.59 -4.27
CA GLU A 12 4.82 -10.00 -2.92
C GLU A 12 5.71 -9.40 -1.83
N TYR A 13 6.21 -8.19 -2.05
CA TYR A 13 7.07 -7.52 -1.08
C TYR A 13 6.21 -6.79 -0.05
N PRO A 14 6.31 -7.14 1.24
CA PRO A 14 5.53 -6.45 2.27
C PRO A 14 6.20 -5.14 2.66
N PHE A 15 5.39 -4.09 2.83
CA PHE A 15 5.90 -2.79 3.25
C PHE A 15 4.80 -2.02 3.96
N GLU A 16 5.17 -0.91 4.59
CA GLU A 16 4.24 -0.07 5.31
C GLU A 16 4.10 1.28 4.62
N GLY A 17 2.89 1.85 4.67
CA GLY A 17 2.63 3.17 4.14
C GLY A 17 1.89 4.02 5.15
N TRP A 18 2.24 5.30 5.23
CA TRP A 18 1.62 6.26 6.13
C TRP A 18 0.64 7.13 5.36
N PHE A 19 -0.56 7.29 5.90
CA PHE A 19 -1.62 8.06 5.27
C PHE A 19 -2.35 8.88 6.32
N ASP A 20 -2.96 10.00 5.89
CA ASP A 20 -3.71 10.84 6.81
C ASP A 20 -4.95 10.12 7.32
N ASN A 21 -5.62 9.38 6.44
CA ASN A 21 -6.82 8.61 6.79
C ASN A 21 -7.06 7.56 5.71
N THR A 22 -8.09 6.74 5.90
CA THR A 22 -8.45 5.69 4.96
C THR A 22 -8.82 6.25 3.59
N LYS A 23 -9.48 7.39 3.57
CA LYS A 23 -9.86 8.03 2.32
C LYS A 23 -8.63 8.44 1.50
N ALA A 24 -7.62 8.98 2.16
CA ALA A 24 -6.37 9.35 1.50
C ALA A 24 -5.70 8.12 0.89
N PHE A 25 -5.69 7.02 1.62
CA PHE A 25 -5.16 5.76 1.11
C PHE A 25 -5.89 5.31 -0.16
N ASN A 26 -7.22 5.33 -0.12
CA ASN A 26 -8.02 4.90 -1.26
C ASN A 26 -7.78 5.78 -2.49
N ILE A 27 -7.66 7.08 -2.28
CA ILE A 27 -7.41 8.03 -3.37
C ILE A 27 -6.04 7.78 -4.00
N GLN A 28 -5.02 7.63 -3.17
CA GLN A 28 -3.66 7.41 -3.66
C GLN A 28 -3.53 6.07 -4.36
N ARG A 29 -4.18 5.05 -3.83
CA ARG A 29 -4.19 3.74 -4.47
C ARG A 29 -4.86 3.79 -5.83
N LYS A 30 -6.00 4.47 -5.92
CA LYS A 30 -6.75 4.61 -7.17
C LYS A 30 -5.96 5.37 -8.23
N LYS A 31 -5.21 6.38 -7.80
CA LYS A 31 -4.39 7.19 -8.70
C LYS A 31 -3.00 6.60 -8.93
N LYS A 32 -2.74 5.44 -8.35
CA LYS A 32 -1.46 4.73 -8.49
C LYS A 32 -0.27 5.56 -7.99
N PHE A 33 -0.48 6.31 -6.92
CA PHE A 33 0.60 7.06 -6.26
C PHE A 33 1.39 6.20 -5.28
N ILE A 34 0.88 5.02 -4.97
CA ILE A 34 1.54 4.09 -4.05
C ILE A 34 2.30 3.08 -4.89
N ASN A 35 3.62 3.04 -4.73
CA ASN A 35 4.47 2.16 -5.50
C ASN A 35 5.25 1.22 -4.58
N CYS A 36 5.48 0.02 -5.06
CA CYS A 36 6.32 -0.94 -4.36
C CYS A 36 7.77 -0.43 -4.33
N PRO A 37 8.41 -0.41 -3.15
CA PRO A 37 9.79 0.04 -3.07
C PRO A 37 10.80 -0.97 -3.64
N ASN A 38 10.36 -2.18 -3.91
CA ASN A 38 11.23 -3.23 -4.42
C ASN A 38 11.22 -3.30 -5.95
N CYS A 39 10.02 -3.39 -6.55
CA CYS A 39 9.91 -3.53 -8.00
C CYS A 39 9.24 -2.32 -8.66
N GLU A 40 8.88 -1.32 -7.88
CA GLU A 40 8.26 -0.08 -8.34
C GLU A 40 6.91 -0.29 -9.04
N SER A 41 6.26 -1.42 -8.77
CA SER A 41 4.93 -1.66 -9.31
C SER A 41 3.89 -0.85 -8.53
N SER A 42 2.89 -0.35 -9.21
CA SER A 42 1.77 0.34 -8.55
C SER A 42 0.67 -0.65 -8.14
N ASN A 43 0.87 -1.92 -8.39
CA ASN A 43 -0.11 -2.96 -8.11
C ASN A 43 0.06 -3.44 -6.68
N VAL A 44 -0.40 -2.64 -5.71
CA VAL A 44 -0.26 -2.94 -4.29
C VAL A 44 -1.63 -3.02 -3.63
N SER A 45 -1.69 -3.72 -2.51
CA SER A 45 -2.93 -3.89 -1.77
C SER A 45 -2.63 -3.92 -0.28
N LYS A 46 -3.67 -3.72 0.53
CA LYS A 46 -3.53 -3.87 1.98
C LYS A 46 -3.40 -5.35 2.31
N THR A 47 -2.45 -5.66 3.18
CA THR A 47 -2.33 -7.03 3.67
C THR A 47 -3.40 -7.27 4.73
N LEU A 48 -3.95 -8.46 4.74
CA LEU A 48 -4.81 -8.88 5.81
C LEU A 48 -3.91 -9.43 6.92
N VAL A 49 -3.59 -8.56 7.87
CA VAL A 49 -2.78 -8.97 9.00
C VAL A 49 -3.72 -9.49 10.06
N ALA A 50 -3.69 -10.78 10.27
CA ALA A 50 -4.41 -11.37 11.39
C ALA A 50 -3.67 -10.99 12.67
N PRO A 51 -4.37 -10.45 13.64
CA PRO A 51 -3.75 -10.11 14.92
C PRO A 51 -3.30 -11.37 15.66
#